data_fc6ebc2544acd801f50b096ce567c289
#
_entry.id   fc6ebc2544acd801f50b096ce567c289
#
_cell.length_a   1.000
_cell.length_b   1.000
_cell.length_c   1.000
_cell.angle_alpha   90.00
_cell.angle_beta   90.00
_cell.angle_gamma   90.00
#
_symmetry.space_group_name_H-M   'P 1'
#
loop_
_entity.id
_entity.type
_entity.pdbx_description
1 polymer ?
#
loop_
_entity_poly.entity_id
_entity_poly.type
_entity_poly.pdbx_seq_one_letter_code
_entity_poly.pdbx_strand_id
1 'polypeptide(L)'
;MSLFENIPVVPTLPLIRHQVDAANQTDWCLMHSSPPDVYHPCFSEQLLNEMKHTQDLLRRRLSADSDPQAGIHHLVLASDDPNVFNLGGDLSLFLKLIRSGNRGRLLDYARLCVEVAYNFSRLYEDRVHSIAVIQGDALGGGFEAALCCHTIIAEEGAGMGFPEVLFDLFPGMGAYTFLTRRVPAAKAERMMLDARTYPVEELLEMGVVDYVVPKGEGQQFARELIRKHKRMGNALRSMNSVRQASKPVSLDELLAVTTEWVDAAMRLNERALRTMERLVRAQQRRAETTPQAISA
;
A
#
# COMPACT_ATOMS: atom_id res chain seq x y z
N MET A 1 1.03 9.10 47.74
CA MET A 1 0.82 7.93 46.86
C MET A 1 0.65 8.48 45.44
N SER A 2 1.70 8.35 44.65
CA SER A 2 1.75 8.89 43.29
C SER A 2 1.02 7.92 42.35
N LEU A 3 -0.08 8.37 41.76
CA LEU A 3 -0.78 7.72 40.68
C LEU A 3 -0.06 8.07 39.37
N PHE A 4 1.05 7.43 39.09
CA PHE A 4 1.53 7.35 37.69
C PHE A 4 0.80 6.16 37.06
N GLU A 5 -0.34 6.47 36.46
CA GLU A 5 -1.00 5.56 35.52
C GLU A 5 -0.01 5.15 34.43
N ASN A 6 0.04 3.84 34.18
CA ASN A 6 0.76 3.23 33.07
C ASN A 6 0.26 3.84 31.74
N ILE A 7 0.92 4.86 31.27
CA ILE A 7 0.79 5.28 29.86
C ILE A 7 1.40 4.12 29.07
N PRO A 8 0.63 3.41 28.24
CA PRO A 8 1.22 2.37 27.40
C PRO A 8 2.29 3.04 26.52
N VAL A 9 3.52 2.57 26.63
CA VAL A 9 4.60 2.97 25.75
C VAL A 9 4.17 2.56 24.35
N VAL A 10 3.71 3.52 23.56
CA VAL A 10 3.45 3.31 22.13
C VAL A 10 4.82 3.00 21.52
N PRO A 11 5.03 1.83 20.90
CA PRO A 11 6.29 1.53 20.25
C PRO A 11 6.62 2.65 19.28
N THR A 12 7.83 3.18 19.32
CA THR A 12 8.29 4.10 18.29
C THR A 12 8.35 3.32 16.97
N LEU A 13 7.50 3.69 16.02
CA LEU A 13 7.47 3.14 14.68
C LEU A 13 8.22 4.12 13.77
N PRO A 14 9.53 3.94 13.52
CA PRO A 14 10.32 4.96 12.83
C PRO A 14 9.90 5.14 11.37
N LEU A 15 9.37 4.10 10.72
CA LEU A 15 8.96 4.16 9.32
C LEU A 15 7.48 4.48 9.14
N ILE A 16 6.66 4.34 10.19
CA ILE A 16 5.22 4.65 10.15
C ILE A 16 4.88 5.74 11.17
N ARG A 17 4.29 6.82 10.71
CA ARG A 17 3.60 7.77 11.56
C ARG A 17 2.13 7.42 11.62
N HIS A 18 1.73 6.78 12.71
CA HIS A 18 0.34 6.44 12.97
C HIS A 18 -0.37 7.61 13.65
N GLN A 19 -1.38 8.17 13.01
CA GLN A 19 -2.21 9.24 13.56
C GLN A 19 -3.65 8.79 13.69
N VAL A 20 -4.26 9.02 14.85
CA VAL A 20 -5.67 8.73 15.12
C VAL A 20 -6.46 10.02 15.18
N ASP A 21 -7.38 10.20 14.26
CA ASP A 21 -8.39 11.26 14.29
C ASP A 21 -9.69 10.66 14.83
N ALA A 22 -9.82 10.65 16.15
CA ALA A 22 -10.99 10.09 16.84
C ALA A 22 -12.29 10.80 16.45
N ALA A 23 -12.23 12.14 16.23
CA ALA A 23 -13.41 12.93 15.86
C ALA A 23 -13.99 12.51 14.50
N ASN A 24 -13.13 12.03 13.59
CA ASN A 24 -13.56 11.57 12.26
C ASN A 24 -13.47 10.04 12.10
N GLN A 25 -13.25 9.30 13.19
CA GLN A 25 -13.12 7.83 13.15
C GLN A 25 -12.11 7.38 12.08
N THR A 26 -10.92 7.96 12.10
CA THR A 26 -9.91 7.77 11.04
C THR A 26 -8.56 7.43 11.64
N ASP A 27 -7.93 6.40 11.10
CA ASP A 27 -6.52 6.09 11.30
C ASP A 27 -5.73 6.41 10.05
N TRP A 28 -4.67 7.20 10.21
CA TRP A 28 -3.71 7.52 9.17
C TRP A 28 -2.46 6.67 9.37
N CYS A 29 -2.09 5.91 8.36
CA CYS A 29 -0.86 5.16 8.25
C CYS A 29 0.03 5.87 7.23
N LEU A 30 0.94 6.72 7.71
CA LEU A 30 1.85 7.50 6.85
C LEU A 30 3.21 6.79 6.82
N MET A 31 3.56 6.27 5.66
CA MET A 31 4.82 5.57 5.41
C MET A 31 5.98 6.56 5.33
N HIS A 32 7.20 6.08 5.52
CA HIS A 32 8.45 6.81 5.31
C HIS A 32 8.62 8.05 6.22
N SER A 33 8.12 7.97 7.45
CA SER A 33 8.01 9.13 8.36
C SER A 33 9.35 9.61 8.92
N SER A 34 10.17 8.71 9.43
CA SER A 34 11.48 9.05 10.04
C SER A 34 12.53 8.03 9.58
N PRO A 35 12.83 8.02 8.27
CA PRO A 35 13.74 7.03 7.72
C PRO A 35 15.19 7.31 8.17
N PRO A 36 16.05 6.28 8.25
CA PRO A 36 17.48 6.44 8.46
C PRO A 36 18.14 7.17 7.28
N ASP A 37 19.36 7.68 7.46
CA ASP A 37 20.08 8.46 6.45
C ASP A 37 20.22 7.75 5.09
N VAL A 38 20.36 6.43 5.10
CA VAL A 38 20.35 5.60 3.87
C VAL A 38 19.06 4.80 3.87
N TYR A 39 18.08 5.28 3.13
CA TYR A 39 16.76 4.68 3.07
C TYR A 39 16.23 4.57 1.63
N HIS A 40 15.52 3.49 1.36
CA HIS A 40 14.77 3.31 0.12
C HIS A 40 13.30 3.23 0.46
N PRO A 41 12.45 4.10 -0.11
CA PRO A 41 11.01 4.10 0.16
C PRO A 41 10.32 2.92 -0.54
N CYS A 42 10.69 1.71 -0.10
CA CYS A 42 10.12 0.43 -0.55
C CYS A 42 9.51 -0.33 0.63
N PHE A 43 8.83 -1.43 0.37
CA PHE A 43 8.31 -2.33 1.39
C PHE A 43 9.41 -3.19 2.00
N SER A 44 10.22 -2.61 2.89
CA SER A 44 11.12 -3.39 3.73
C SER A 44 10.34 -4.26 4.73
N GLU A 45 10.96 -5.35 5.23
CA GLU A 45 10.34 -6.17 6.29
C GLU A 45 9.96 -5.33 7.51
N GLN A 46 10.78 -4.32 7.86
CA GLN A 46 10.49 -3.41 8.96
C GLN A 46 9.21 -2.60 8.68
N LEU A 47 9.12 -1.93 7.52
CA LEU A 47 7.94 -1.15 7.15
C LEU A 47 6.66 -2.00 7.17
N LEU A 48 6.71 -3.20 6.61
CA LEU A 48 5.58 -4.12 6.58
C LEU A 48 5.13 -4.55 7.99
N ASN A 49 6.07 -4.83 8.88
CA ASN A 49 5.76 -5.19 10.27
C ASN A 49 5.14 -4.00 11.04
N GLU A 50 5.63 -2.78 10.81
CA GLU A 50 5.07 -1.57 11.40
C GLU A 50 3.65 -1.27 10.87
N MET A 51 3.41 -1.48 9.56
CA MET A 51 2.06 -1.40 8.97
C MET A 51 1.12 -2.43 9.58
N LYS A 52 1.55 -3.68 9.69
CA LYS A 52 0.78 -4.75 10.31
C LYS A 52 0.45 -4.42 11.77
N HIS A 53 1.41 -3.90 12.53
CA HIS A 53 1.18 -3.46 13.91
C HIS A 53 0.10 -2.38 13.98
N THR A 54 0.15 -1.37 13.10
CA THR A 54 -0.88 -0.32 13.00
C THR A 54 -2.28 -0.90 12.71
N GLN A 55 -2.35 -1.85 11.78
CA GLN A 55 -3.59 -2.56 11.44
C GLN A 55 -4.12 -3.38 12.63
N ASP A 56 -3.24 -4.03 13.39
CA ASP A 56 -3.62 -4.81 14.57
C ASP A 56 -4.11 -3.92 15.72
N LEU A 57 -3.53 -2.73 15.92
CA LEU A 57 -4.02 -1.74 16.87
C LEU A 57 -5.45 -1.30 16.49
N LEU A 58 -5.69 -0.98 15.23
CA LEU A 58 -7.02 -0.62 14.74
C LEU A 58 -8.00 -1.79 14.95
N ARG A 59 -7.60 -3.02 14.62
CA ARG A 59 -8.43 -4.21 14.79
C ARG A 59 -8.85 -4.38 16.26
N ARG A 60 -7.92 -4.28 17.20
CA ARG A 60 -8.21 -4.39 18.65
C ARG A 60 -9.19 -3.31 19.10
N ARG A 61 -9.01 -2.06 18.65
CA ARG A 61 -9.90 -0.95 19.00
C ARG A 61 -11.31 -1.16 18.47
N LEU A 62 -11.45 -1.58 17.21
CA LEU A 62 -12.75 -1.86 16.60
C LEU A 62 -13.43 -3.10 17.19
N SER A 63 -12.65 -4.11 17.65
CA SER A 63 -13.21 -5.27 18.37
C SER A 63 -13.77 -4.91 19.75
N ALA A 64 -13.21 -3.91 20.41
CA ALA A 64 -13.68 -3.43 21.70
C ALA A 64 -14.93 -2.54 21.58
N ASP A 65 -15.20 -2.00 20.39
CA ASP A 65 -16.39 -1.19 20.08
C ASP A 65 -17.54 -2.11 19.67
N SER A 66 -18.44 -2.37 20.62
CA SER A 66 -19.62 -3.23 20.44
C SER A 66 -20.85 -2.49 19.91
N ASP A 67 -20.75 -1.19 19.57
CA ASP A 67 -21.90 -0.43 19.05
C ASP A 67 -22.25 -0.90 17.64
N PRO A 68 -23.42 -1.53 17.41
CA PRO A 68 -23.86 -1.95 16.08
C PRO A 68 -24.15 -0.76 15.16
N GLN A 69 -24.37 0.42 15.73
CA GLN A 69 -24.63 1.68 15.01
C GLN A 69 -23.37 2.53 14.85
N ALA A 70 -22.21 2.05 15.31
CA ALA A 70 -20.95 2.73 15.08
C ALA A 70 -20.79 3.08 13.59
N GLY A 71 -20.44 4.33 13.32
CA GLY A 71 -20.25 4.84 11.97
C GLY A 71 -19.13 4.11 11.22
N ILE A 72 -19.01 4.43 9.94
CA ILE A 72 -17.88 3.92 9.12
C ILE A 72 -16.56 4.47 9.65
N HIS A 73 -15.58 3.59 9.80
CA HIS A 73 -14.21 3.95 10.14
C HIS A 73 -13.36 4.06 8.87
N HIS A 74 -12.39 4.97 8.83
CA HIS A 74 -11.51 5.11 7.70
C HIS A 74 -10.07 4.70 8.06
N LEU A 75 -9.42 3.96 7.16
CA LEU A 75 -8.00 3.65 7.24
C LEU A 75 -7.30 4.28 6.05
N VAL A 76 -6.49 5.31 6.28
CA VAL A 76 -5.80 6.04 5.22
C VAL A 76 -4.36 5.57 5.13
N LEU A 77 -3.95 5.16 3.92
CA LEU A 77 -2.58 4.86 3.57
C LEU A 77 -2.00 6.03 2.76
N ALA A 78 -0.95 6.64 3.25
CA ALA A 78 -0.25 7.74 2.60
C ALA A 78 1.26 7.63 2.88
N SER A 79 2.05 8.59 2.38
CA SER A 79 3.48 8.68 2.65
C SER A 79 3.81 10.06 3.21
N ASP A 80 4.85 10.14 4.03
CA ASP A 80 5.46 11.41 4.45
C ASP A 80 6.55 11.90 3.48
N ASP A 81 6.99 11.05 2.54
CA ASP A 81 7.85 11.46 1.42
C ASP A 81 6.98 12.18 0.36
N PRO A 82 7.25 13.45 0.04
CA PRO A 82 6.41 14.22 -0.87
C PRO A 82 6.52 13.81 -2.35
N ASN A 83 7.53 13.00 -2.71
CA ASN A 83 7.81 12.62 -4.08
C ASN A 83 7.58 11.14 -4.36
N VAL A 84 7.46 10.33 -3.31
CA VAL A 84 7.32 8.89 -3.43
C VAL A 84 6.21 8.38 -2.50
N PHE A 85 5.23 7.74 -3.09
CA PHE A 85 4.28 6.97 -2.30
C PHE A 85 4.92 5.67 -1.81
N ASN A 86 5.42 4.82 -2.73
CA ASN A 86 6.23 3.64 -2.45
C ASN A 86 6.77 3.03 -3.75
N LEU A 87 8.03 2.61 -3.76
CA LEU A 87 8.72 2.06 -4.94
C LEU A 87 8.61 0.52 -5.07
N GLY A 88 7.76 -0.10 -4.27
CA GLY A 88 7.46 -1.53 -4.36
C GLY A 88 8.27 -2.40 -3.42
N GLY A 89 8.50 -3.65 -3.80
CA GLY A 89 9.22 -4.62 -2.99
C GLY A 89 10.69 -4.31 -2.80
N ASP A 90 11.29 -4.86 -1.76
CA ASP A 90 12.74 -4.75 -1.50
C ASP A 90 13.53 -5.61 -2.49
N LEU A 91 13.90 -5.02 -3.63
CA LEU A 91 14.65 -5.70 -4.69
C LEU A 91 16.04 -6.18 -4.21
N SER A 92 16.64 -5.51 -3.23
CA SER A 92 17.92 -5.93 -2.66
C SER A 92 17.78 -7.24 -1.88
N LEU A 93 16.71 -7.35 -1.11
CA LEU A 93 16.33 -8.57 -0.41
C LEU A 93 16.02 -9.69 -1.40
N PHE A 94 15.25 -9.39 -2.46
CA PHE A 94 14.92 -10.39 -3.51
C PHE A 94 16.17 -10.96 -4.15
N LEU A 95 17.09 -10.12 -4.61
CA LEU A 95 18.38 -10.54 -5.19
C LEU A 95 19.16 -11.48 -4.26
N LYS A 96 19.25 -11.10 -2.98
CA LYS A 96 19.94 -11.91 -1.98
C LYS A 96 19.30 -13.29 -1.81
N LEU A 97 17.96 -13.33 -1.68
CA LEU A 97 17.22 -14.56 -1.42
C LEU A 97 17.17 -15.48 -2.65
N ILE A 98 17.00 -14.91 -3.84
CA ILE A 98 17.01 -15.68 -5.11
C ILE A 98 18.40 -16.30 -5.33
N ARG A 99 19.48 -15.52 -5.22
CA ARG A 99 20.86 -16.04 -5.41
C ARG A 99 21.24 -17.09 -4.40
N SER A 100 20.76 -17.00 -3.17
CA SER A 100 21.01 -18.00 -2.14
C SER A 100 20.07 -19.22 -2.22
N GLY A 101 19.14 -19.27 -3.18
CA GLY A 101 18.16 -20.34 -3.27
C GLY A 101 17.15 -20.37 -2.11
N ASN A 102 17.01 -19.29 -1.35
CA ASN A 102 16.20 -19.26 -0.13
C ASN A 102 14.73 -18.96 -0.41
N ARG A 103 14.06 -19.91 -1.10
CA ARG A 103 12.64 -19.83 -1.46
C ARG A 103 11.74 -19.62 -0.23
N GLY A 104 12.04 -20.27 0.90
CA GLY A 104 11.23 -20.19 2.11
C GLY A 104 11.15 -18.76 2.64
N ARG A 105 12.30 -18.09 2.81
CA ARG A 105 12.33 -16.70 3.26
C ARG A 105 11.69 -15.71 2.27
N LEU A 106 11.84 -15.96 0.96
CA LEU A 106 11.17 -15.13 -0.04
C LEU A 106 9.65 -15.28 0.05
N LEU A 107 9.16 -16.49 0.30
CA LEU A 107 7.73 -16.74 0.50
C LEU A 107 7.22 -16.09 1.79
N ASP A 108 7.98 -16.13 2.89
CA ASP A 108 7.60 -15.49 4.16
C ASP A 108 7.45 -13.97 3.98
N TYR A 109 8.41 -13.32 3.30
CA TYR A 109 8.33 -11.91 2.95
C TYR A 109 7.09 -11.60 2.09
N ALA A 110 6.89 -12.37 1.03
CA ALA A 110 5.77 -12.17 0.11
C ALA A 110 4.40 -12.38 0.80
N ARG A 111 4.30 -13.34 1.71
CA ARG A 111 3.11 -13.53 2.56
C ARG A 111 2.84 -12.33 3.45
N LEU A 112 3.87 -11.77 4.08
CA LEU A 112 3.72 -10.56 4.89
C LEU A 112 3.17 -9.38 4.07
N CYS A 113 3.69 -9.17 2.84
CA CYS A 113 3.15 -8.16 1.92
C CYS A 113 1.66 -8.37 1.65
N VAL A 114 1.27 -9.60 1.32
CA VAL A 114 -0.11 -9.95 0.97
C VAL A 114 -1.05 -9.83 2.16
N GLU A 115 -0.61 -10.22 3.36
CA GLU A 115 -1.41 -10.05 4.58
C GLU A 115 -1.69 -8.57 4.86
N VAL A 116 -0.68 -7.70 4.72
CA VAL A 116 -0.85 -6.25 4.89
C VAL A 116 -1.81 -5.69 3.82
N ALA A 117 -1.65 -6.08 2.54
CA ALA A 117 -2.52 -5.65 1.46
C ALA A 117 -3.97 -6.13 1.67
N TYR A 118 -4.14 -7.39 2.05
CA TYR A 118 -5.45 -7.97 2.36
C TYR A 118 -6.17 -7.21 3.47
N ASN A 119 -5.45 -6.82 4.53
CA ASN A 119 -6.02 -6.05 5.62
C ASN A 119 -6.53 -4.68 5.16
N PHE A 120 -5.85 -3.98 4.23
CA PHE A 120 -6.38 -2.73 3.66
C PHE A 120 -7.69 -2.94 2.90
N SER A 121 -7.87 -4.10 2.27
CA SER A 121 -9.07 -4.41 1.49
C SER A 121 -10.21 -5.00 2.34
N ARG A 122 -9.89 -5.62 3.48
CA ARG A 122 -10.82 -6.49 4.22
C ARG A 122 -10.84 -6.30 5.74
N LEU A 123 -10.12 -5.31 6.29
CA LEU A 123 -10.12 -5.09 7.73
C LEU A 123 -11.52 -4.68 8.19
N TYR A 124 -12.15 -5.51 9.02
CA TYR A 124 -13.54 -5.31 9.48
C TYR A 124 -14.56 -5.09 8.34
N GLU A 125 -14.32 -5.73 7.22
CA GLU A 125 -15.25 -5.86 6.08
C GLU A 125 -16.06 -4.61 5.72
N ASP A 126 -17.30 -4.49 6.24
CA ASP A 126 -18.20 -3.38 5.97
C ASP A 126 -17.93 -2.12 6.82
N ARG A 127 -17.26 -2.27 7.99
CA ARG A 127 -17.05 -1.17 8.95
C ARG A 127 -15.86 -0.28 8.63
N VAL A 128 -14.88 -0.75 7.86
CA VAL A 128 -13.69 0.02 7.51
C VAL A 128 -13.67 0.33 6.02
N HIS A 129 -13.49 1.60 5.68
CA HIS A 129 -13.28 2.07 4.32
C HIS A 129 -11.84 2.58 4.17
N SER A 130 -11.02 1.88 3.39
CA SER A 130 -9.63 2.25 3.17
C SER A 130 -9.48 3.27 2.04
N ILE A 131 -8.56 4.22 2.21
CA ILE A 131 -8.23 5.28 1.25
C ILE A 131 -6.73 5.30 1.04
N ALA A 132 -6.25 5.23 -0.20
CA ALA A 132 -4.87 5.53 -0.55
C ALA A 132 -4.75 6.98 -1.01
N VAL A 133 -3.73 7.70 -0.52
CA VAL A 133 -3.40 9.07 -0.96
C VAL A 133 -2.00 9.02 -1.58
N ILE A 134 -1.96 9.18 -2.91
CA ILE A 134 -0.76 9.02 -3.73
C ILE A 134 -0.21 10.40 -4.08
N GLN A 135 0.81 10.86 -3.38
CA GLN A 135 1.43 12.17 -3.59
C GLN A 135 2.69 12.12 -4.47
N GLY A 136 3.15 10.95 -4.82
CA GLY A 136 4.32 10.74 -5.66
C GLY A 136 4.30 9.35 -6.28
N ASP A 137 5.43 8.91 -6.84
CA ASP A 137 5.51 7.65 -7.58
C ASP A 137 5.06 6.43 -6.74
N ALA A 138 4.19 5.61 -7.33
CA ALA A 138 3.73 4.33 -6.78
C ALA A 138 4.05 3.21 -7.77
N LEU A 139 5.16 2.51 -7.55
CA LEU A 139 5.66 1.51 -8.50
C LEU A 139 5.61 0.10 -7.94
N GLY A 140 5.31 -0.88 -8.80
CA GLY A 140 5.25 -2.29 -8.41
C GLY A 140 4.35 -2.52 -7.21
N GLY A 141 4.88 -3.10 -6.14
CA GLY A 141 4.16 -3.29 -4.87
C GLY A 141 3.55 -2.01 -4.30
N GLY A 142 4.09 -0.80 -4.60
CA GLY A 142 3.50 0.49 -4.24
C GLY A 142 2.17 0.71 -4.93
N PHE A 143 2.10 0.41 -6.22
CA PHE A 143 0.83 0.46 -6.96
C PHE A 143 -0.14 -0.63 -6.47
N GLU A 144 0.35 -1.85 -6.21
CA GLU A 144 -0.45 -2.94 -5.64
C GLU A 144 -1.08 -2.54 -4.30
N ALA A 145 -0.33 -1.88 -3.42
CA ALA A 145 -0.83 -1.39 -2.13
C ALA A 145 -1.90 -0.29 -2.29
N ALA A 146 -1.77 0.59 -3.28
CA ALA A 146 -2.81 1.55 -3.60
C ALA A 146 -4.10 0.85 -4.08
N LEU A 147 -3.97 -0.13 -4.97
CA LEU A 147 -5.09 -0.88 -5.56
C LEU A 147 -5.89 -1.67 -4.53
N CYS A 148 -5.29 -2.10 -3.42
CA CYS A 148 -6.01 -2.81 -2.37
C CYS A 148 -6.93 -1.90 -1.54
N CYS A 149 -6.80 -0.58 -1.64
CA CYS A 149 -7.68 0.37 -0.98
C CYS A 149 -9.01 0.55 -1.74
N HIS A 150 -10.06 0.88 -0.99
CA HIS A 150 -11.41 1.10 -1.56
C HIS A 150 -11.47 2.35 -2.43
N THR A 151 -10.74 3.40 -2.04
CA THR A 151 -10.66 4.67 -2.77
C THR A 151 -9.20 5.05 -2.96
N ILE A 152 -8.87 5.53 -4.16
CA ILE A 152 -7.54 6.02 -4.52
C ILE A 152 -7.66 7.51 -4.89
N ILE A 153 -7.00 8.35 -4.13
CA ILE A 153 -6.82 9.77 -4.39
C ILE A 153 -5.37 9.95 -4.84
N ALA A 154 -5.14 10.56 -5.98
CA ALA A 154 -3.79 10.81 -6.48
C ALA A 154 -3.56 12.30 -6.72
N GLU A 155 -2.35 12.77 -6.48
CA GLU A 155 -1.95 14.13 -6.76
C GLU A 155 -1.40 14.26 -8.19
N GLU A 156 -1.67 15.40 -8.84
CA GLU A 156 -1.15 15.72 -10.17
C GLU A 156 0.37 15.54 -10.24
N GLY A 157 0.83 14.92 -11.33
CA GLY A 157 2.23 14.64 -11.57
C GLY A 157 2.76 13.34 -10.93
N ALA A 158 1.96 12.63 -10.13
CA ALA A 158 2.34 11.31 -9.67
C ALA A 158 2.22 10.27 -10.81
N GLY A 159 3.07 9.23 -10.75
CA GLY A 159 3.08 8.14 -11.71
C GLY A 159 2.87 6.78 -11.02
N MET A 160 2.09 5.89 -11.66
CA MET A 160 1.86 4.54 -11.13
C MET A 160 2.11 3.49 -12.23
N GLY A 161 2.75 2.38 -11.90
CA GLY A 161 3.06 1.36 -12.90
C GLY A 161 3.69 0.09 -12.31
N PHE A 162 3.84 -0.92 -13.18
CA PHE A 162 4.41 -2.22 -12.83
C PHE A 162 5.72 -2.45 -13.61
N PRO A 163 6.90 -2.22 -12.99
CA PRO A 163 8.18 -2.41 -13.65
C PRO A 163 8.66 -3.87 -13.66
N GLU A 164 7.94 -4.81 -13.05
CA GLU A 164 8.38 -6.18 -12.79
C GLU A 164 8.77 -6.93 -14.07
N VAL A 165 8.06 -6.71 -15.16
CA VAL A 165 8.34 -7.38 -16.45
C VAL A 165 9.71 -6.99 -17.05
N LEU A 166 10.29 -5.85 -16.63
CA LEU A 166 11.63 -5.45 -17.06
C LEU A 166 12.72 -6.46 -16.60
N PHE A 167 12.46 -7.17 -15.52
CA PHE A 167 13.32 -8.23 -15.01
C PHE A 167 12.63 -9.61 -15.03
N ASP A 168 11.77 -9.82 -16.06
CA ASP A 168 11.15 -11.10 -16.37
C ASP A 168 10.30 -11.67 -15.23
N LEU A 169 9.59 -10.80 -14.51
CA LEU A 169 8.67 -11.16 -13.43
C LEU A 169 7.34 -10.42 -13.63
N PHE A 170 6.31 -10.85 -12.96
CA PHE A 170 5.00 -10.18 -12.93
C PHE A 170 4.72 -9.58 -11.55
N PRO A 171 3.84 -8.58 -11.40
CA PRO A 171 3.44 -8.05 -10.10
C PRO A 171 2.57 -9.07 -9.37
N GLY A 172 3.06 -9.64 -8.26
CA GLY A 172 2.51 -10.83 -7.64
C GLY A 172 1.93 -10.67 -6.23
N MET A 173 1.78 -9.43 -5.75
CA MET A 173 1.30 -9.17 -4.38
C MET A 173 -0.12 -8.55 -4.37
N GLY A 174 -0.91 -8.84 -5.40
CA GLY A 174 -2.32 -8.47 -5.50
C GLY A 174 -2.72 -7.73 -6.77
N ALA A 175 -1.79 -7.37 -7.67
CA ALA A 175 -2.09 -6.61 -8.87
C ALA A 175 -3.24 -7.22 -9.67
N TYR A 176 -3.16 -8.50 -10.01
CA TYR A 176 -4.19 -9.15 -10.81
C TYR A 176 -5.54 -9.13 -10.09
N THR A 177 -5.55 -9.53 -8.83
CA THR A 177 -6.75 -9.58 -7.99
C THR A 177 -7.44 -8.21 -7.89
N PHE A 178 -6.70 -7.15 -7.59
CA PHE A 178 -7.30 -5.84 -7.35
C PHE A 178 -7.54 -5.04 -8.63
N LEU A 179 -6.63 -5.10 -9.61
CA LEU A 179 -6.77 -4.33 -10.83
C LEU A 179 -7.91 -4.85 -11.72
N THR A 180 -8.11 -6.18 -11.82
CA THR A 180 -9.24 -6.77 -12.57
C THR A 180 -10.59 -6.46 -11.94
N ARG A 181 -10.63 -6.01 -10.69
CA ARG A 181 -11.84 -5.53 -10.04
C ARG A 181 -12.18 -4.08 -10.37
N ARG A 182 -11.22 -3.33 -10.95
CA ARG A 182 -11.37 -1.94 -11.39
C ARG A 182 -11.52 -1.80 -12.91
N VAL A 183 -10.75 -2.58 -13.69
CA VAL A 183 -10.77 -2.54 -15.16
C VAL A 183 -10.97 -3.95 -15.75
N PRO A 184 -11.37 -4.09 -17.04
CA PRO A 184 -11.45 -5.38 -17.70
C PRO A 184 -10.11 -6.15 -17.64
N ALA A 185 -10.17 -7.48 -17.48
CA ALA A 185 -8.98 -8.33 -17.30
C ALA A 185 -7.94 -8.15 -18.42
N ALA A 186 -8.37 -8.09 -19.67
CA ALA A 186 -7.46 -7.87 -20.81
C ALA A 186 -6.72 -6.52 -20.75
N LYS A 187 -7.31 -5.50 -20.12
CA LYS A 187 -6.65 -4.22 -19.88
C LYS A 187 -5.68 -4.31 -18.71
N ALA A 188 -6.09 -4.96 -17.63
CA ALA A 188 -5.23 -5.20 -16.47
C ALA A 188 -3.95 -5.97 -16.86
N GLU A 189 -4.08 -7.04 -17.64
CA GLU A 189 -2.94 -7.85 -18.12
C GLU A 189 -1.98 -7.02 -18.97
N ARG A 190 -2.49 -6.19 -19.87
CA ARG A 190 -1.63 -5.28 -20.67
C ARG A 190 -0.86 -4.31 -19.76
N MET A 191 -1.53 -3.71 -18.78
CA MET A 191 -0.87 -2.79 -17.84
C MET A 191 0.21 -3.47 -17.01
N MET A 192 0.04 -4.75 -16.66
CA MET A 192 1.04 -5.53 -15.93
C MET A 192 2.24 -5.96 -16.79
N LEU A 193 2.07 -6.02 -18.12
CA LEU A 193 3.08 -6.57 -19.03
C LEU A 193 3.78 -5.50 -19.89
N ASP A 194 3.36 -4.23 -19.86
CA ASP A 194 3.94 -3.18 -20.70
C ASP A 194 5.07 -2.38 -20.01
N ALA A 195 5.31 -2.60 -18.73
CA ALA A 195 6.31 -1.89 -17.91
C ALA A 195 6.16 -0.35 -17.90
N ARG A 196 5.00 0.14 -18.31
CA ARG A 196 4.76 1.58 -18.41
C ARG A 196 4.42 2.17 -17.03
N THR A 197 4.94 3.36 -16.77
CA THR A 197 4.40 4.23 -15.72
C THR A 197 3.31 5.11 -16.33
N TYR A 198 2.12 5.02 -15.77
CA TYR A 198 0.94 5.75 -16.22
C TYR A 198 0.81 7.05 -15.43
N PRO A 199 0.59 8.20 -16.08
CA PRO A 199 0.16 9.42 -15.40
C PRO A 199 -1.18 9.19 -14.68
N VAL A 200 -1.37 9.82 -13.53
CA VAL A 200 -2.59 9.61 -12.72
C VAL A 200 -3.85 10.08 -13.43
N GLU A 201 -3.75 11.06 -14.32
CA GLU A 201 -4.85 11.56 -15.15
C GLU A 201 -5.37 10.46 -16.09
N GLU A 202 -4.47 9.71 -16.73
CA GLU A 202 -4.83 8.56 -17.57
C GLU A 202 -5.49 7.45 -16.74
N LEU A 203 -4.97 7.21 -15.52
CA LEU A 203 -5.55 6.23 -14.60
C LEU A 203 -6.94 6.63 -14.08
N LEU A 204 -7.21 7.93 -13.95
CA LEU A 204 -8.55 8.44 -13.65
C LEU A 204 -9.51 8.13 -14.80
N GLU A 205 -9.14 8.43 -16.05
CA GLU A 205 -9.94 8.12 -17.25
C GLU A 205 -10.20 6.60 -17.38
N MET A 206 -9.24 5.80 -16.97
CA MET A 206 -9.36 4.34 -16.96
C MET A 206 -10.26 3.81 -15.84
N GLY A 207 -10.59 4.60 -14.82
CA GLY A 207 -11.31 4.17 -13.62
C GLY A 207 -10.44 3.39 -12.63
N VAL A 208 -9.12 3.49 -12.72
CA VAL A 208 -8.17 2.91 -11.75
C VAL A 208 -8.01 3.82 -10.54
N VAL A 209 -7.85 5.13 -10.77
CA VAL A 209 -7.83 6.17 -9.74
C VAL A 209 -9.24 6.78 -9.62
N ASP A 210 -9.68 7.08 -8.41
CA ASP A 210 -11.02 7.61 -8.16
C ASP A 210 -11.05 9.15 -8.20
N TYR A 211 -9.96 9.80 -7.78
CA TYR A 211 -9.83 11.27 -7.75
C TYR A 211 -8.39 11.68 -8.09
N VAL A 212 -8.25 12.73 -8.88
CA VAL A 212 -6.99 13.45 -9.09
C VAL A 212 -7.17 14.86 -8.54
N VAL A 213 -6.19 15.32 -7.76
CA VAL A 213 -6.20 16.62 -7.07
C VAL A 213 -4.87 17.34 -7.28
N PRO A 214 -4.81 18.68 -7.11
CA PRO A 214 -3.57 19.41 -7.21
C PRO A 214 -2.48 18.88 -6.28
N LYS A 215 -1.22 19.03 -6.68
CA LYS A 215 -0.07 18.58 -5.88
C LYS A 215 -0.08 19.22 -4.51
N GLY A 216 0.07 18.38 -3.46
CA GLY A 216 0.07 18.79 -2.06
C GLY A 216 -1.31 18.85 -1.41
N GLU A 217 -2.40 18.61 -2.14
CA GLU A 217 -3.77 18.69 -1.63
C GLU A 217 -4.40 17.34 -1.26
N GLY A 218 -3.72 16.23 -1.53
CA GLY A 218 -4.27 14.88 -1.38
C GLY A 218 -4.79 14.57 0.03
N GLN A 219 -4.00 14.88 1.05
CA GLN A 219 -4.41 14.65 2.44
C GLN A 219 -5.58 15.54 2.87
N GLN A 220 -5.59 16.81 2.42
CA GLN A 220 -6.71 17.71 2.70
C GLN A 220 -7.99 17.20 2.04
N PHE A 221 -7.92 16.85 0.78
CA PHE A 221 -9.05 16.28 0.05
C PHE A 221 -9.59 15.00 0.72
N ALA A 222 -8.69 14.11 1.16
CA ALA A 222 -9.07 12.91 1.90
C ALA A 222 -9.85 13.25 3.18
N ARG A 223 -9.43 14.26 3.96
CA ARG A 223 -10.15 14.73 5.16
C ARG A 223 -11.55 15.27 4.81
N GLU A 224 -11.69 15.96 3.70
CA GLU A 224 -12.98 16.48 3.21
C GLU A 224 -13.89 15.33 2.76
N LEU A 225 -13.35 14.36 2.03
CA LEU A 225 -14.07 13.17 1.61
C LEU A 225 -14.56 12.35 2.81
N ILE A 226 -13.73 12.16 3.83
CA ILE A 226 -14.07 11.48 5.08
C ILE A 226 -15.24 12.19 5.79
N ARG A 227 -15.20 13.53 5.89
CA ARG A 227 -16.32 14.30 6.46
C ARG A 227 -17.62 14.13 5.66
N LYS A 228 -17.52 14.03 4.32
CA LYS A 228 -18.67 13.72 3.45
C LYS A 228 -19.18 12.30 3.71
N HIS A 229 -18.29 11.32 3.83
CA HIS A 229 -18.61 9.91 4.11
C HIS A 229 -19.37 9.76 5.44
N LYS A 230 -19.04 10.51 6.48
CA LYS A 230 -19.77 10.49 7.76
C LYS A 230 -21.27 10.80 7.62
N ARG A 231 -21.64 11.68 6.69
CA ARG A 231 -23.05 12.03 6.44
C ARG A 231 -23.84 10.93 5.75
N MET A 232 -23.15 9.97 5.11
CA MET A 232 -23.76 8.85 4.41
C MET A 232 -23.19 7.50 4.87
N GLY A 233 -22.82 7.41 6.14
CA GLY A 233 -22.14 6.24 6.72
C GLY A 233 -22.88 4.93 6.49
N ASN A 234 -24.21 4.91 6.65
CA ASN A 234 -25.03 3.72 6.37
C ASN A 234 -24.94 3.29 4.89
N ALA A 235 -25.06 4.22 3.95
CA ALA A 235 -24.96 3.90 2.53
C ALA A 235 -23.56 3.39 2.17
N LEU A 236 -22.50 4.02 2.68
CA LEU A 236 -21.14 3.61 2.43
C LEU A 236 -20.83 2.22 3.02
N ARG A 237 -21.29 1.95 4.23
CA ARG A 237 -21.21 0.64 4.87
C ARG A 237 -21.91 -0.43 4.03
N SER A 238 -23.14 -0.17 3.58
CA SER A 238 -23.88 -1.07 2.72
C SER A 238 -23.16 -1.30 1.38
N MET A 239 -22.57 -0.25 0.79
CA MET A 239 -21.79 -0.38 -0.45
C MET A 239 -20.50 -1.21 -0.24
N ASN A 240 -19.84 -1.11 0.92
CA ASN A 240 -18.73 -1.99 1.25
C ASN A 240 -19.19 -3.46 1.31
N SER A 241 -20.31 -3.76 1.98
CA SER A 241 -20.88 -5.11 2.04
C SER A 241 -21.25 -5.64 0.65
N VAL A 242 -21.89 -4.82 -0.21
CA VAL A 242 -22.24 -5.19 -1.59
C VAL A 242 -21.00 -5.46 -2.42
N ARG A 243 -19.96 -4.64 -2.29
CA ARG A 243 -18.68 -4.86 -2.97
C ARG A 243 -18.06 -6.20 -2.58
N GLN A 244 -18.09 -6.55 -1.30
CA GLN A 244 -17.60 -7.82 -0.79
C GLN A 244 -18.40 -9.02 -1.31
N ALA A 245 -19.72 -8.88 -1.40
CA ALA A 245 -20.59 -9.94 -1.94
C ALA A 245 -20.41 -10.12 -3.46
N SER A 246 -20.23 -9.01 -4.21
CA SER A 246 -20.17 -9.04 -5.68
C SER A 246 -18.80 -9.41 -6.23
N LYS A 247 -17.74 -8.96 -5.57
CA LYS A 247 -16.34 -9.15 -6.00
C LYS A 247 -15.48 -9.50 -4.79
N PRO A 248 -15.68 -10.66 -4.16
CA PRO A 248 -14.94 -11.03 -2.97
C PRO A 248 -13.45 -11.12 -3.24
N VAL A 249 -12.65 -10.70 -2.26
CA VAL A 249 -11.20 -10.93 -2.23
C VAL A 249 -10.94 -11.99 -1.16
N SER A 250 -10.31 -13.10 -1.51
CA SER A 250 -9.89 -14.11 -0.54
C SER A 250 -8.39 -14.04 -0.29
N LEU A 251 -8.00 -14.32 0.93
CA LEU A 251 -6.58 -14.44 1.27
C LEU A 251 -5.94 -15.62 0.52
N ASP A 252 -6.68 -16.71 0.33
CA ASP A 252 -6.20 -17.91 -0.39
C ASP A 252 -5.90 -17.60 -1.87
N GLU A 253 -6.73 -16.78 -2.55
CA GLU A 253 -6.46 -16.30 -3.91
C GLU A 253 -5.13 -15.54 -3.96
N LEU A 254 -4.96 -14.57 -3.06
CA LEU A 254 -3.73 -13.78 -2.97
C LEU A 254 -2.50 -14.64 -2.68
N LEU A 255 -2.61 -15.58 -1.74
CA LEU A 255 -1.51 -16.49 -1.39
C LEU A 255 -1.15 -17.44 -2.53
N ALA A 256 -2.13 -17.91 -3.32
CA ALA A 256 -1.88 -18.74 -4.49
C ALA A 256 -1.07 -17.95 -5.56
N VAL A 257 -1.51 -16.73 -5.88
CA VAL A 257 -0.79 -15.84 -6.82
C VAL A 257 0.62 -15.54 -6.31
N THR A 258 0.76 -15.23 -5.03
CA THR A 258 2.05 -14.93 -4.40
C THR A 258 2.99 -16.15 -4.41
N THR A 259 2.46 -17.35 -4.25
CA THR A 259 3.25 -18.59 -4.34
C THR A 259 3.80 -18.78 -5.74
N GLU A 260 2.98 -18.58 -6.79
CA GLU A 260 3.45 -18.61 -8.18
C GLU A 260 4.50 -17.52 -8.46
N TRP A 261 4.31 -16.32 -7.90
CA TRP A 261 5.30 -15.25 -8.01
C TRP A 261 6.66 -15.66 -7.41
N VAL A 262 6.67 -16.28 -6.24
CA VAL A 262 7.91 -16.79 -5.62
C VAL A 262 8.57 -17.86 -6.50
N ASP A 263 7.79 -18.78 -7.04
CA ASP A 263 8.30 -19.83 -7.92
C ASP A 263 8.86 -19.26 -9.22
N ALA A 264 8.21 -18.26 -9.80
CA ALA A 264 8.69 -17.52 -10.96
C ALA A 264 10.01 -16.78 -10.64
N ALA A 265 10.08 -16.10 -9.48
CA ALA A 265 11.28 -15.42 -9.02
C ALA A 265 12.47 -16.36 -8.86
N MET A 266 12.24 -17.56 -8.34
CA MET A 266 13.30 -18.58 -8.19
C MET A 266 13.77 -19.16 -9.54
N ARG A 267 13.03 -18.97 -10.63
CA ARG A 267 13.42 -19.37 -12.00
C ARG A 267 14.15 -18.27 -12.78
N LEU A 268 14.33 -17.08 -12.22
CA LEU A 268 14.98 -15.96 -12.91
C LEU A 268 16.42 -16.29 -13.29
N ASN A 269 16.79 -15.92 -14.51
CA ASN A 269 18.14 -16.08 -15.03
C ASN A 269 19.05 -14.89 -14.67
N GLU A 270 20.36 -15.03 -14.87
CA GLU A 270 21.35 -13.99 -14.56
C GLU A 270 21.14 -12.66 -15.30
N ARG A 271 20.48 -12.67 -16.48
CA ARG A 271 20.15 -11.44 -17.22
C ARG A 271 19.07 -10.64 -16.45
N ALA A 272 18.03 -11.32 -15.98
CA ALA A 272 16.96 -10.73 -15.17
C ALA A 272 17.50 -10.17 -13.85
N LEU A 273 18.35 -10.95 -13.15
CA LEU A 273 18.97 -10.52 -11.90
C LEU A 273 19.86 -9.28 -12.08
N ARG A 274 20.63 -9.20 -13.17
CA ARG A 274 21.41 -7.99 -13.49
C ARG A 274 20.54 -6.79 -13.81
N THR A 275 19.38 -6.99 -14.41
CA THR A 275 18.42 -5.89 -14.63
C THR A 275 17.86 -5.39 -13.30
N MET A 276 17.47 -6.29 -12.42
CA MET A 276 17.03 -5.96 -11.06
C MET A 276 18.10 -5.17 -10.28
N GLU A 277 19.39 -5.58 -10.36
CA GLU A 277 20.51 -4.83 -9.76
C GLU A 277 20.62 -3.39 -10.28
N ARG A 278 20.41 -3.20 -11.59
CA ARG A 278 20.43 -1.83 -12.17
C ARG A 278 19.29 -0.97 -11.62
N LEU A 279 18.12 -1.55 -11.43
CA LEU A 279 16.98 -0.86 -10.82
C LEU A 279 17.27 -0.48 -9.37
N VAL A 280 17.83 -1.39 -8.57
CA VAL A 280 18.28 -1.09 -7.20
C VAL A 280 19.24 0.10 -7.17
N ARG A 281 20.27 0.09 -8.02
CA ARG A 281 21.23 1.20 -8.10
C ARG A 281 20.58 2.51 -8.58
N ALA A 282 19.57 2.45 -9.45
CA ALA A 282 18.84 3.62 -9.90
C ALA A 282 17.99 4.23 -8.78
N GLN A 283 17.33 3.39 -7.99
CA GLN A 283 16.57 3.82 -6.81
C GLN A 283 17.49 4.45 -5.76
N GLN A 284 18.67 3.86 -5.50
CA GLN A 284 19.68 4.39 -4.57
C GLN A 284 20.14 5.80 -4.96
N ARG A 285 20.46 6.01 -6.24
CA ARG A 285 20.88 7.35 -6.73
C ARG A 285 19.78 8.40 -6.62
N ARG A 286 18.51 8.03 -6.80
CA ARG A 286 17.39 8.97 -6.60
C ARG A 286 17.26 9.41 -5.16
N ALA A 287 17.45 8.50 -4.20
CA ALA A 287 17.42 8.81 -2.78
C ALA A 287 18.56 9.79 -2.37
N GLU A 288 19.75 9.64 -2.97
CA GLU A 288 20.91 10.54 -2.69
C GLU A 288 20.76 11.94 -3.29
N THR A 289 19.93 12.10 -4.35
CA THR A 289 19.75 13.39 -5.05
C THR A 289 18.56 14.20 -4.59
N THR A 290 17.70 13.64 -3.74
CA THR A 290 16.57 14.40 -3.17
C THR A 290 17.06 15.17 -1.93
N PRO A 291 17.09 16.53 -1.95
CA PRO A 291 17.48 17.30 -0.77
C PRO A 291 16.50 17.00 0.37
N GLN A 292 17.02 16.58 1.52
CA GLN A 292 16.24 16.57 2.74
C GLN A 292 15.69 17.99 2.96
N ALA A 293 14.36 18.12 3.02
CA ALA A 293 13.75 19.37 3.43
C ALA A 293 14.21 19.64 4.87
N ILE A 294 15.13 20.59 5.02
CA ILE A 294 15.57 21.08 6.31
C ILE A 294 14.34 21.67 6.98
N SER A 295 13.84 20.99 8.00
CA SER A 295 12.80 21.50 8.90
C SER A 295 13.32 22.73 9.59
N ALA A 296 12.80 23.89 9.21
CA ALA A 296 12.96 25.14 9.94
C ALA A 296 11.82 25.29 10.97
#